data_f045c1d74014c3535206abda93a5b91e
#
_entry.id   f045c1d74014c3535206abda93a5b91e
#
_cell.length_a   1.000
_cell.length_b   1.000
_cell.length_c   1.000
_cell.angle_alpha   90.00
_cell.angle_beta   90.00
_cell.angle_gamma   90.00
#
_symmetry.space_group_name_H-M   'P 1'
#
loop_
_entity.id
_entity.type
_entity.pdbx_description
1 polymer ?
#
loop_
_entity_poly.entity_id
_entity_poly.type
_entity_poly.pdbx_seq_one_letter_code
_entity_poly.pdbx_strand_id
1 'polypeptide(L)'
;RQVLNHAKRCLIDVCGVTLAGANTDSAKLLLQTAVETYGKGDCDVVGTPHKLNAPGAAFANGSAAHALDFDDNCYAGIVHASAVVFPAVLAIAQKRGASGADLLLGFIAGLEVEFAVAKALSNSIYDKGWWTTSALGAIGSAAGVAKVCCLEREKTTHALALAAAGAGAIRVVRGTTAKHYYCGRASESGVTAVIAAIHGATGPANAFEDQSGIAAVSYTHLTLPTKA
;
A
#
# COMPACT_ATOMS: atom_id res chain seq x y z
N ARG A 1 -10.08 -19.44 12.90
CA ARG A 1 -10.12 -20.31 11.70
C ARG A 1 -10.85 -19.62 10.54
N GLN A 2 -12.01 -19.00 10.74
CA GLN A 2 -12.79 -18.32 9.70
C GLN A 2 -12.01 -17.18 9.05
N VAL A 3 -11.41 -16.26 9.83
CA VAL A 3 -10.60 -15.14 9.34
C VAL A 3 -9.44 -15.62 8.47
N LEU A 4 -8.70 -16.66 8.92
CA LEU A 4 -7.59 -17.22 8.14
C LEU A 4 -8.05 -17.80 6.80
N ASN A 5 -9.19 -18.47 6.75
CA ASN A 5 -9.73 -19.02 5.52
C ASN A 5 -10.17 -17.91 4.56
N HIS A 6 -10.76 -16.83 5.08
CA HIS A 6 -11.12 -15.67 4.28
C HIS A 6 -9.87 -14.98 3.72
N ALA A 7 -8.89 -14.69 4.56
CA ALA A 7 -7.62 -14.08 4.13
C ALA A 7 -6.89 -14.92 3.07
N LYS A 8 -6.90 -16.27 3.17
CA LYS A 8 -6.34 -17.13 2.13
C LYS A 8 -7.06 -16.97 0.79
N ARG A 9 -8.37 -16.78 0.78
CA ARG A 9 -9.14 -16.55 -0.45
C ARG A 9 -8.76 -15.21 -1.07
N CYS A 10 -8.70 -14.13 -0.27
CA CYS A 10 -8.24 -12.82 -0.75
C CYS A 10 -6.79 -12.89 -1.27
N LEU A 11 -5.92 -13.68 -0.62
CA LEU A 11 -4.56 -13.88 -1.07
C LEU A 11 -4.48 -14.58 -2.43
N ILE A 12 -5.28 -15.64 -2.64
CA ILE A 12 -5.36 -16.35 -3.92
C ILE A 12 -5.89 -15.42 -5.01
N ASP A 13 -6.91 -14.65 -4.70
CA ASP A 13 -7.51 -13.68 -5.61
C ASP A 13 -6.50 -12.62 -6.04
N VAL A 14 -5.86 -11.92 -5.10
CA VAL A 14 -4.86 -10.89 -5.41
C VAL A 14 -3.63 -11.45 -6.14
N CYS A 15 -3.20 -12.67 -5.85
CA CYS A 15 -2.16 -13.34 -6.63
C CYS A 15 -2.59 -13.55 -8.08
N GLY A 16 -3.81 -14.02 -8.29
CA GLY A 16 -4.38 -14.24 -9.62
C GLY A 16 -4.48 -12.96 -10.45
N VAL A 17 -5.04 -11.89 -9.86
CA VAL A 17 -5.17 -10.61 -10.57
C VAL A 17 -3.82 -9.94 -10.81
N THR A 18 -2.84 -10.10 -9.90
CA THR A 18 -1.47 -9.62 -10.10
C THR A 18 -0.81 -10.32 -11.30
N LEU A 19 -0.93 -11.65 -11.36
CA LEU A 19 -0.39 -12.45 -12.46
C LEU A 19 -1.02 -12.08 -13.81
N ALA A 20 -2.34 -11.91 -13.84
CA ALA A 20 -3.06 -11.49 -15.04
C ALA A 20 -2.70 -10.05 -15.44
N GLY A 21 -2.66 -9.13 -14.46
CA GLY A 21 -2.34 -7.72 -14.64
C GLY A 21 -0.91 -7.47 -15.14
N ALA A 22 0.05 -8.32 -14.77
CA ALA A 22 1.44 -8.23 -15.22
C ALA A 22 1.58 -8.24 -16.74
N ASN A 23 0.60 -8.79 -17.47
CA ASN A 23 0.61 -8.85 -18.94
C ASN A 23 0.05 -7.59 -19.62
N THR A 24 -0.52 -6.65 -18.86
CA THR A 24 -1.05 -5.39 -19.41
C THR A 24 0.07 -4.46 -19.85
N ASP A 25 -0.21 -3.59 -20.82
CA ASP A 25 0.79 -2.63 -21.31
C ASP A 25 1.18 -1.62 -20.21
N SER A 26 0.22 -1.21 -19.37
CA SER A 26 0.49 -0.32 -18.24
C SER A 26 1.42 -0.96 -17.21
N ALA A 27 1.22 -2.23 -16.85
CA ALA A 27 2.09 -2.93 -15.92
C ALA A 27 3.51 -3.14 -16.48
N LYS A 28 3.63 -3.47 -17.79
CA LYS A 28 4.93 -3.59 -18.46
C LYS A 28 5.72 -2.28 -18.46
N LEU A 29 5.04 -1.15 -18.73
CA LEU A 29 5.64 0.18 -18.66
C LEU A 29 6.13 0.49 -17.26
N LEU A 30 5.32 0.21 -16.24
CA LEU A 30 5.68 0.46 -14.84
C LEU A 30 6.75 -0.51 -14.33
N LEU A 31 6.82 -1.74 -14.86
CA LEU A 31 7.93 -2.64 -14.61
C LEU A 31 9.25 -2.08 -15.15
N GLN A 32 9.27 -1.52 -16.37
CA GLN A 32 10.46 -0.85 -16.92
C GLN A 32 10.90 0.29 -16.00
N THR A 33 9.95 1.12 -15.56
CA THR A 33 10.21 2.19 -14.57
C THR A 33 10.83 1.61 -13.30
N ALA A 34 10.29 0.50 -12.78
CA ALA A 34 10.83 -0.15 -11.59
C ALA A 34 12.26 -0.65 -11.79
N VAL A 35 12.56 -1.27 -12.92
CA VAL A 35 13.90 -1.77 -13.27
C VAL A 35 14.92 -0.65 -13.35
N GLU A 36 14.54 0.51 -13.88
CA GLU A 36 15.42 1.68 -14.00
C GLU A 36 15.62 2.40 -12.65
N THR A 37 14.58 2.44 -11.82
CA THR A 37 14.56 3.26 -10.59
C THR A 37 15.11 2.51 -9.38
N TYR A 38 14.80 1.19 -9.27
CA TYR A 38 15.13 0.38 -8.11
C TYR A 38 16.22 -0.62 -8.42
N GLY A 39 17.06 -0.90 -7.46
CA GLY A 39 18.17 -1.85 -7.61
C GLY A 39 17.72 -3.31 -7.72
N LYS A 40 18.60 -4.15 -8.27
CA LYS A 40 18.44 -5.62 -8.25
C LYS A 40 18.32 -6.13 -6.80
N GLY A 41 17.64 -7.26 -6.64
CA GLY A 41 17.46 -7.92 -5.35
C GLY A 41 16.90 -9.33 -5.53
N ASP A 42 16.34 -9.88 -4.45
CA ASP A 42 15.88 -11.27 -4.41
C ASP A 42 14.34 -11.39 -4.37
N CYS A 43 13.62 -10.25 -4.46
CA CYS A 43 12.16 -10.25 -4.41
C CYS A 43 11.58 -10.41 -5.83
N ASP A 44 10.69 -11.38 -5.99
CA ASP A 44 10.09 -11.70 -7.27
C ASP A 44 9.11 -10.61 -7.75
N VAL A 45 9.18 -10.28 -9.03
CA VAL A 45 8.12 -9.55 -9.72
C VAL A 45 7.21 -10.57 -10.40
N VAL A 46 6.01 -10.71 -9.87
CA VAL A 46 5.04 -11.76 -10.22
C VAL A 46 4.75 -11.75 -11.73
N GLY A 47 4.76 -12.93 -12.36
CA GLY A 47 4.50 -13.08 -13.78
C GLY A 47 5.65 -12.66 -14.71
N THR A 48 6.83 -12.36 -14.16
CA THR A 48 8.01 -11.93 -14.91
C THR A 48 9.28 -12.65 -14.44
N PRO A 49 10.37 -12.64 -15.22
CA PRO A 49 11.65 -13.17 -14.77
C PRO A 49 12.45 -12.19 -13.88
N HIS A 50 11.93 -11.00 -13.62
CA HIS A 50 12.64 -9.97 -12.90
C HIS A 50 12.62 -10.19 -11.38
N LYS A 51 13.75 -9.87 -10.75
CA LYS A 51 13.88 -9.76 -9.29
C LYS A 51 14.43 -8.38 -8.94
N LEU A 52 13.79 -7.71 -8.00
CA LEU A 52 14.16 -6.38 -7.57
C LEU A 52 14.39 -6.36 -6.05
N ASN A 53 14.93 -5.25 -5.55
CA ASN A 53 14.90 -5.01 -4.12
C ASN A 53 13.45 -4.90 -3.61
N ALA A 54 13.23 -5.02 -2.31
CA ALA A 54 11.89 -5.11 -1.76
C ALA A 54 10.98 -3.90 -2.12
N PRO A 55 11.45 -2.63 -2.05
CA PRO A 55 10.63 -1.50 -2.53
C PRO A 55 10.25 -1.59 -4.00
N GLY A 56 11.22 -1.96 -4.86
CA GLY A 56 10.99 -2.07 -6.31
C GLY A 56 10.03 -3.20 -6.67
N ALA A 57 10.14 -4.37 -6.02
CA ALA A 57 9.22 -5.48 -6.21
C ALA A 57 7.82 -5.13 -5.71
N ALA A 58 7.69 -4.44 -4.57
CA ALA A 58 6.42 -3.95 -4.06
C ALA A 58 5.76 -2.97 -5.03
N PHE A 59 6.53 -2.04 -5.59
CA PHE A 59 6.04 -1.10 -6.60
C PHE A 59 5.52 -1.82 -7.86
N ALA A 60 6.32 -2.69 -8.45
CA ALA A 60 5.97 -3.38 -9.69
C ALA A 60 4.74 -4.29 -9.50
N ASN A 61 4.72 -5.07 -8.42
CA ASN A 61 3.61 -5.97 -8.11
C ASN A 61 2.33 -5.21 -7.74
N GLY A 62 2.41 -4.10 -6.99
CA GLY A 62 1.25 -3.27 -6.66
C GLY A 62 0.65 -2.59 -7.88
N SER A 63 1.50 -2.18 -8.82
CA SER A 63 1.06 -1.66 -10.12
C SER A 63 0.32 -2.73 -10.93
N ALA A 64 0.85 -3.95 -10.99
CA ALA A 64 0.25 -5.07 -11.70
C ALA A 64 -1.06 -5.54 -11.05
N ALA A 65 -1.11 -5.59 -9.70
CA ALA A 65 -2.28 -6.02 -8.95
C ALA A 65 -3.54 -5.20 -9.28
N HIS A 66 -3.36 -3.89 -9.55
CA HIS A 66 -4.47 -2.97 -9.84
C HIS A 66 -4.65 -2.68 -11.33
N ALA A 67 -3.82 -3.25 -12.21
CA ALA A 67 -3.81 -2.90 -13.64
C ALA A 67 -5.13 -3.22 -14.37
N LEU A 68 -5.86 -4.24 -13.92
CA LEU A 68 -7.14 -4.66 -14.51
C LEU A 68 -8.36 -4.08 -13.78
N ASP A 69 -8.17 -3.40 -12.64
CA ASP A 69 -9.26 -2.94 -11.76
C ASP A 69 -10.23 -4.09 -11.38
N PHE A 70 -9.68 -5.29 -11.17
CA PHE A 70 -10.40 -6.53 -10.91
C PHE A 70 -10.08 -7.11 -9.52
N ASP A 71 -9.29 -6.39 -8.76
CA ASP A 71 -8.92 -6.65 -7.37
C ASP A 71 -10.07 -6.33 -6.41
N ASP A 72 -10.00 -6.87 -5.20
CA ASP A 72 -11.04 -6.70 -4.19
C ASP A 72 -11.29 -5.23 -3.83
N ASN A 73 -12.49 -4.95 -3.35
CA ASN A 73 -12.91 -3.62 -2.95
C ASN A 73 -13.63 -3.65 -1.59
N CYS A 74 -13.24 -2.77 -0.70
CA CYS A 74 -13.94 -2.52 0.56
C CYS A 74 -14.71 -1.21 0.49
N TYR A 75 -16.01 -1.29 0.33
CA TYR A 75 -16.89 -0.12 0.20
C TYR A 75 -16.94 0.75 1.46
N ALA A 76 -16.66 0.20 2.64
CA ALA A 76 -16.65 0.98 3.88
C ALA A 76 -15.59 2.09 3.90
N GLY A 77 -14.54 1.95 3.08
CA GLY A 77 -13.47 2.94 2.94
C GLY A 77 -13.17 3.34 1.51
N ILE A 78 -13.86 2.74 0.54
CA ILE A 78 -13.61 2.92 -0.90
C ILE A 78 -12.13 2.66 -1.22
N VAL A 79 -11.62 1.49 -0.78
CA VAL A 79 -10.22 1.10 -0.95
C VAL A 79 -10.11 -0.29 -1.59
N HIS A 80 -9.04 -0.49 -2.37
CA HIS A 80 -8.61 -1.76 -2.95
C HIS A 80 -7.40 -2.28 -2.16
N ALA A 81 -7.65 -2.75 -0.94
CA ALA A 81 -6.60 -2.95 0.04
C ALA A 81 -5.64 -4.10 -0.30
N SER A 82 -6.15 -5.21 -0.84
CA SER A 82 -5.27 -6.33 -1.18
C SER A 82 -4.24 -5.97 -2.23
N ALA A 83 -4.58 -5.10 -3.21
CA ALA A 83 -3.68 -4.68 -4.28
C ALA A 83 -2.47 -3.87 -3.79
N VAL A 84 -2.57 -3.23 -2.64
CA VAL A 84 -1.47 -2.43 -2.07
C VAL A 84 -0.76 -3.15 -0.92
N VAL A 85 -1.48 -3.87 -0.07
CA VAL A 85 -0.90 -4.55 1.09
C VAL A 85 -0.14 -5.82 0.69
N PHE A 86 -0.73 -6.65 -0.18
CA PHE A 86 -0.11 -7.93 -0.56
C PHE A 86 1.28 -7.76 -1.18
N PRO A 87 1.50 -6.88 -2.16
CA PRO A 87 2.83 -6.71 -2.78
C PRO A 87 3.90 -6.28 -1.80
N ALA A 88 3.56 -5.38 -0.87
CA ALA A 88 4.48 -4.92 0.17
C ALA A 88 4.88 -6.05 1.13
N VAL A 89 3.88 -6.80 1.60
CA VAL A 89 4.06 -7.93 2.52
C VAL A 89 4.84 -9.06 1.83
N LEU A 90 4.51 -9.38 0.56
CA LEU A 90 5.21 -10.40 -0.22
C LEU A 90 6.70 -10.08 -0.35
N ALA A 91 7.03 -8.86 -0.77
CA ALA A 91 8.40 -8.43 -0.99
C ALA A 91 9.24 -8.54 0.30
N ILE A 92 8.70 -8.10 1.44
CA ILE A 92 9.42 -8.21 2.72
C ILE A 92 9.45 -9.65 3.23
N ALA A 93 8.41 -10.43 3.04
CA ALA A 93 8.41 -11.84 3.41
C ALA A 93 9.50 -12.61 2.65
N GLN A 94 9.64 -12.39 1.34
CA GLN A 94 10.72 -12.97 0.53
C GLN A 94 12.10 -12.51 1.00
N LYS A 95 12.30 -11.20 1.16
CA LYS A 95 13.59 -10.63 1.62
C LYS A 95 14.04 -11.21 2.96
N ARG A 96 13.10 -11.56 3.85
CA ARG A 96 13.39 -12.05 5.20
C ARG A 96 13.34 -13.58 5.32
N GLY A 97 12.96 -14.29 4.27
CA GLY A 97 12.71 -15.73 4.34
C GLY A 97 11.60 -16.10 5.32
N ALA A 98 10.56 -15.24 5.42
CA ALA A 98 9.46 -15.44 6.34
C ALA A 98 8.59 -16.61 5.91
N SER A 99 7.91 -17.25 6.86
CA SER A 99 6.99 -18.34 6.55
C SER A 99 5.71 -17.85 5.88
N GLY A 100 5.00 -18.74 5.18
CA GLY A 100 3.67 -18.42 4.64
C GLY A 100 2.64 -18.03 5.72
N ALA A 101 2.84 -18.48 6.96
CA ALA A 101 2.02 -18.07 8.09
C ALA A 101 2.29 -16.61 8.48
N ASP A 102 3.56 -16.20 8.52
CA ASP A 102 3.94 -14.82 8.82
C ASP A 102 3.47 -13.86 7.71
N LEU A 103 3.60 -14.27 6.44
CA LEU A 103 3.05 -13.53 5.31
C LEU A 103 1.54 -13.34 5.47
N LEU A 104 0.79 -14.39 5.75
CA LEU A 104 -0.67 -14.32 5.93
C LEU A 104 -1.06 -13.43 7.11
N LEU A 105 -0.34 -13.52 8.23
CA LEU A 105 -0.58 -12.64 9.39
C LEU A 105 -0.24 -11.17 9.08
N GLY A 106 0.83 -10.92 8.35
CA GLY A 106 1.18 -9.57 7.87
C GLY A 106 0.11 -9.02 6.94
N PHE A 107 -0.37 -9.83 6.00
CA PHE A 107 -1.45 -9.44 5.10
C PHE A 107 -2.73 -9.07 5.87
N ILE A 108 -3.17 -9.92 6.81
CA ILE A 108 -4.33 -9.62 7.67
C ILE A 108 -4.12 -8.32 8.45
N ALA A 109 -2.98 -8.15 9.10
CA ALA A 109 -2.70 -6.96 9.90
C ALA A 109 -2.73 -5.68 9.05
N GLY A 110 -2.19 -5.73 7.83
CA GLY A 110 -2.23 -4.60 6.90
C GLY A 110 -3.65 -4.24 6.47
N LEU A 111 -4.45 -5.23 6.09
CA LEU A 111 -5.86 -5.02 5.73
C LEU A 111 -6.67 -4.42 6.88
N GLU A 112 -6.55 -4.98 8.08
CA GLU A 112 -7.29 -4.51 9.26
C GLU A 112 -6.95 -3.05 9.61
N VAL A 113 -5.66 -2.68 9.54
CA VAL A 113 -5.24 -1.30 9.81
C VAL A 113 -5.76 -0.36 8.71
N GLU A 114 -5.64 -0.73 7.43
CA GLU A 114 -6.15 0.08 6.33
C GLU A 114 -7.67 0.30 6.45
N PHE A 115 -8.42 -0.76 6.73
CA PHE A 115 -9.88 -0.67 6.91
C PHE A 115 -10.27 0.15 8.14
N ALA A 116 -9.53 0.04 9.25
CA ALA A 116 -9.77 0.83 10.44
C ALA A 116 -9.58 2.34 10.18
N VAL A 117 -8.48 2.71 9.51
CA VAL A 117 -8.20 4.09 9.13
C VAL A 117 -9.22 4.59 8.09
N ALA A 118 -9.52 3.77 7.08
CA ALA A 118 -10.50 4.10 6.06
C ALA A 118 -11.88 4.36 6.66
N LYS A 119 -12.32 3.53 7.60
CA LYS A 119 -13.58 3.72 8.31
C LYS A 119 -13.57 4.96 9.20
N ALA A 120 -12.46 5.27 9.87
CA ALA A 120 -12.32 6.44 10.73
C ALA A 120 -12.37 7.75 9.94
N LEU A 121 -11.75 7.79 8.76
CA LEU A 121 -11.76 8.95 7.86
C LEU A 121 -13.05 9.03 7.04
N SER A 122 -13.82 7.94 6.99
CA SER A 122 -15.07 7.78 6.23
C SER A 122 -14.96 8.25 4.75
N ASN A 123 -16.08 8.51 4.11
CA ASN A 123 -16.10 8.96 2.71
C ASN A 123 -15.56 10.39 2.52
N SER A 124 -15.31 11.14 3.60
CA SER A 124 -14.88 12.54 3.51
C SER A 124 -13.60 12.72 2.70
N ILE A 125 -12.61 11.85 2.89
CA ILE A 125 -11.34 11.91 2.16
C ILE A 125 -11.56 11.66 0.65
N TYR A 126 -12.42 10.70 0.29
CA TYR A 126 -12.75 10.40 -1.10
C TYR A 126 -13.52 11.55 -1.76
N ASP A 127 -14.52 12.12 -1.08
CA ASP A 127 -15.34 13.21 -1.59
C ASP A 127 -14.53 14.50 -1.80
N LYS A 128 -13.46 14.69 -1.02
CA LYS A 128 -12.51 15.80 -1.19
C LYS A 128 -11.49 15.60 -2.32
N GLY A 129 -11.59 14.51 -3.06
CA GLY A 129 -10.79 14.29 -4.25
C GLY A 129 -9.51 13.50 -4.01
N TRP A 130 -9.32 12.90 -2.84
CA TRP A 130 -8.24 11.96 -2.64
C TRP A 130 -8.58 10.59 -3.25
N TRP A 131 -7.58 9.91 -3.76
CA TRP A 131 -7.73 8.52 -4.12
C TRP A 131 -7.32 7.63 -2.95
N THR A 132 -8.33 7.13 -2.26
CA THR A 132 -8.22 6.47 -0.96
C THR A 132 -7.33 5.23 -0.98
N THR A 133 -7.39 4.41 -2.03
CA THR A 133 -6.53 3.23 -2.19
C THR A 133 -5.04 3.56 -2.06
N SER A 134 -4.59 4.66 -2.65
CA SER A 134 -3.18 5.06 -2.52
C SER A 134 -2.91 5.76 -1.19
N ALA A 135 -3.77 6.71 -0.81
CA ALA A 135 -3.55 7.52 0.38
C ALA A 135 -3.52 6.66 1.66
N LEU A 136 -4.42 5.70 1.77
CA LEU A 136 -4.52 4.83 2.94
C LEU A 136 -3.73 3.54 2.81
N GLY A 137 -3.54 3.07 1.57
CA GLY A 137 -2.80 1.84 1.28
C GLY A 137 -1.34 1.87 1.71
N ALA A 138 -0.69 3.04 1.71
CA ALA A 138 0.66 3.17 2.26
C ALA A 138 0.70 2.82 3.76
N ILE A 139 -0.33 3.22 4.52
CA ILE A 139 -0.47 2.93 5.95
C ILE A 139 -0.74 1.44 6.17
N GLY A 140 -1.68 0.86 5.41
CA GLY A 140 -1.96 -0.58 5.45
C GLY A 140 -0.74 -1.42 5.09
N SER A 141 -0.03 -1.03 4.03
CA SER A 141 1.22 -1.68 3.62
C SER A 141 2.28 -1.62 4.72
N ALA A 142 2.48 -0.45 5.35
CA ALA A 142 3.42 -0.31 6.47
C ALA A 142 3.04 -1.19 7.66
N ALA A 143 1.76 -1.27 8.01
CA ALA A 143 1.28 -2.13 9.10
C ALA A 143 1.55 -3.61 8.81
N GLY A 144 1.24 -4.08 7.59
CA GLY A 144 1.49 -5.45 7.17
C GLY A 144 2.98 -5.80 7.19
N VAL A 145 3.82 -4.93 6.65
CA VAL A 145 5.28 -5.09 6.62
C VAL A 145 5.87 -5.06 8.04
N ALA A 146 5.42 -4.14 8.90
CA ALA A 146 5.85 -4.08 10.31
C ALA A 146 5.52 -5.38 11.05
N LYS A 147 4.35 -5.98 10.76
CA LYS A 147 3.95 -7.27 11.33
C LYS A 147 4.88 -8.40 10.88
N VAL A 148 5.21 -8.50 9.58
CA VAL A 148 6.18 -9.50 9.07
C VAL A 148 7.56 -9.30 9.69
N CYS A 149 7.94 -8.05 9.91
CA CYS A 149 9.21 -7.69 10.54
C CYS A 149 9.24 -7.89 12.06
N CYS A 150 8.12 -8.26 12.69
CA CYS A 150 7.97 -8.37 14.15
C CYS A 150 8.44 -7.09 14.86
N LEU A 151 8.11 -5.91 14.32
CA LEU A 151 8.54 -4.64 14.92
C LEU A 151 7.87 -4.41 16.26
N GLU A 152 8.65 -3.89 17.20
CA GLU A 152 8.17 -3.39 18.48
C GLU A 152 7.22 -2.19 18.28
N ARG A 153 6.37 -1.94 19.27
CA ARG A 153 5.32 -0.92 19.22
C ARG A 153 5.84 0.46 18.80
N GLU A 154 6.93 0.91 19.39
CA GLU A 154 7.52 2.24 19.13
C GLU A 154 7.92 2.38 17.66
N LYS A 155 8.70 1.43 17.13
CA LYS A 155 9.11 1.44 15.72
C LYS A 155 7.93 1.28 14.77
N THR A 156 6.92 0.51 15.15
CA THR A 156 5.68 0.40 14.37
C THR A 156 4.96 1.75 14.31
N THR A 157 4.86 2.47 15.42
CA THR A 157 4.26 3.82 15.45
C THR A 157 5.00 4.76 14.50
N HIS A 158 6.33 4.78 14.53
CA HIS A 158 7.12 5.60 13.61
C HIS A 158 6.91 5.21 12.15
N ALA A 159 6.87 3.91 11.84
CA ALA A 159 6.63 3.42 10.48
C ALA A 159 5.25 3.87 9.94
N LEU A 160 4.20 3.75 10.76
CA LEU A 160 2.86 4.19 10.39
C LEU A 160 2.79 5.72 10.21
N ALA A 161 3.46 6.48 11.07
CA ALA A 161 3.54 7.93 10.96
C ALA A 161 4.27 8.38 9.68
N LEU A 162 5.39 7.73 9.35
CA LEU A 162 6.14 7.99 8.11
C LEU A 162 5.29 7.67 6.87
N ALA A 163 4.57 6.55 6.88
CA ALA A 163 3.67 6.18 5.79
C ALA A 163 2.50 7.18 5.65
N ALA A 164 1.91 7.61 6.76
CA ALA A 164 0.82 8.57 6.78
C ALA A 164 1.28 9.96 6.29
N ALA A 165 2.47 10.41 6.67
CA ALA A 165 3.02 11.70 6.23
C ALA A 165 3.30 11.74 4.72
N GLY A 166 3.62 10.60 4.11
CA GLY A 166 3.83 10.45 2.67
C GLY A 166 2.57 10.08 1.88
N ALA A 167 1.42 9.96 2.56
CA ALA A 167 0.16 9.57 1.91
C ALA A 167 -0.24 10.57 0.83
N GLY A 168 -0.67 10.05 -0.33
CA GLY A 168 -1.05 10.92 -1.45
C GLY A 168 -1.71 10.15 -2.57
N ALA A 169 -2.21 10.88 -3.45
CA ALA A 169 -2.77 10.72 -4.79
C ALA A 169 -4.14 11.40 -4.88
N ILE A 170 -4.41 11.99 -6.02
CA ILE A 170 -5.69 12.66 -6.29
C ILE A 170 -6.57 11.78 -7.16
N ARG A 171 -7.88 11.84 -6.92
CA ARG A 171 -8.87 10.94 -7.55
C ARG A 171 -8.97 11.08 -9.07
N VAL A 172 -8.51 12.20 -9.63
CA VAL A 172 -8.51 12.43 -11.09
C VAL A 172 -7.60 11.47 -11.86
N VAL A 173 -6.71 10.71 -11.18
CA VAL A 173 -5.84 9.70 -11.81
C VAL A 173 -6.60 8.54 -12.47
N ARG A 174 -7.89 8.38 -12.16
CA ARG A 174 -8.74 7.31 -12.71
C ARG A 174 -8.78 7.38 -14.24
N GLY A 175 -8.75 6.19 -14.88
CA GLY A 175 -8.74 6.07 -16.34
C GLY A 175 -7.37 6.29 -16.98
N THR A 176 -6.32 6.49 -16.19
CA THR A 176 -4.94 6.66 -16.67
C THR A 176 -3.99 5.67 -15.99
N THR A 177 -2.79 5.48 -16.56
CA THR A 177 -1.71 4.68 -15.95
C THR A 177 -1.31 5.18 -14.56
N ALA A 178 -1.55 6.46 -14.26
CA ALA A 178 -1.29 7.02 -12.93
C ALA A 178 -2.05 6.28 -11.81
N LYS A 179 -3.24 5.74 -12.09
CA LYS A 179 -4.00 4.95 -11.12
C LYS A 179 -3.18 3.73 -10.64
N HIS A 180 -2.64 2.96 -11.56
CA HIS A 180 -1.82 1.78 -11.27
C HIS A 180 -0.46 2.16 -10.65
N TYR A 181 0.16 3.23 -11.15
CA TYR A 181 1.39 3.78 -10.61
C TYR A 181 1.26 4.08 -9.12
N TYR A 182 0.17 4.73 -8.70
CA TYR A 182 -0.03 5.09 -7.30
C TYR A 182 -0.43 3.90 -6.40
N CYS A 183 -0.97 2.80 -6.93
CA CYS A 183 -1.05 1.54 -6.20
C CYS A 183 0.35 1.00 -5.89
N GLY A 184 1.22 0.96 -6.89
CA GLY A 184 2.61 0.57 -6.71
C GLY A 184 3.34 1.48 -5.70
N ARG A 185 3.13 2.79 -5.80
CA ARG A 185 3.72 3.77 -4.85
C ARG A 185 3.25 3.56 -3.42
N ALA A 186 1.97 3.24 -3.20
CA ALA A 186 1.47 2.94 -1.86
C ALA A 186 2.16 1.71 -1.25
N SER A 187 2.28 0.63 -2.03
CA SER A 187 2.99 -0.58 -1.60
C SER A 187 4.46 -0.29 -1.27
N GLU A 188 5.16 0.40 -2.15
CA GLU A 188 6.57 0.78 -1.99
C GLU A 188 6.78 1.69 -0.78
N SER A 189 5.92 2.70 -0.61
CA SER A 189 6.00 3.65 0.50
C SER A 189 5.85 2.96 1.85
N GLY A 190 4.94 1.99 1.97
CA GLY A 190 4.82 1.18 3.19
C GLY A 190 6.09 0.39 3.50
N VAL A 191 6.70 -0.24 2.50
CA VAL A 191 7.98 -0.94 2.66
C VAL A 191 9.09 0.01 3.10
N THR A 192 9.21 1.15 2.43
CA THR A 192 10.27 2.14 2.70
C THR A 192 10.11 2.77 4.08
N ALA A 193 8.88 3.09 4.50
CA ALA A 193 8.60 3.63 5.83
C ALA A 193 9.04 2.66 6.95
N VAL A 194 8.77 1.37 6.80
CA VAL A 194 9.21 0.35 7.77
C VAL A 194 10.73 0.20 7.78
N ILE A 195 11.37 0.17 6.62
CA ILE A 195 12.85 0.10 6.54
C ILE A 195 13.46 1.32 7.24
N ALA A 196 12.92 2.52 7.00
CA ALA A 196 13.39 3.74 7.64
C ALA A 196 13.25 3.67 9.18
N ALA A 197 12.10 3.21 9.69
CA ALA A 197 11.88 3.06 11.13
C ALA A 197 12.79 1.99 11.76
N ILE A 198 13.12 0.91 11.05
CA ILE A 198 14.11 -0.09 11.49
C ILE A 198 15.45 0.60 11.73
N HIS A 199 15.85 1.49 10.84
CA HIS A 199 17.12 2.25 10.92
C HIS A 199 17.06 3.48 11.84
N GLY A 200 15.96 3.70 12.56
CA GLY A 200 15.83 4.74 13.57
C GLY A 200 15.18 6.04 13.08
N ALA A 201 14.61 6.08 11.88
CA ALA A 201 13.80 7.22 11.47
C ALA A 201 12.55 7.32 12.34
N THR A 202 12.21 8.54 12.75
CA THR A 202 11.07 8.81 13.63
C THR A 202 9.99 9.58 12.90
N GLY A 203 8.73 9.35 13.30
CA GLY A 203 7.57 10.14 12.94
C GLY A 203 6.78 10.50 14.21
N PRO A 204 5.88 11.49 14.15
CA PRO A 204 5.11 11.92 15.29
C PRO A 204 4.16 10.83 15.77
N ALA A 205 4.12 10.57 17.08
CA ALA A 205 3.25 9.53 17.64
C ALA A 205 1.75 9.82 17.45
N ASN A 206 1.40 11.10 17.28
CA ASN A 206 0.05 11.61 17.03
C ASN A 206 -0.25 11.94 15.56
N ALA A 207 0.45 11.30 14.61
CA ALA A 207 0.30 11.57 13.16
C ALA A 207 -1.14 11.48 12.63
N PHE A 208 -1.99 10.73 13.31
CA PHE A 208 -3.37 10.51 12.90
C PHE A 208 -4.33 11.54 13.47
N GLU A 209 -4.22 11.86 14.76
CA GLU A 209 -5.15 12.66 15.52
C GLU A 209 -4.74 14.12 15.74
N ASP A 210 -3.51 14.50 15.38
CA ASP A 210 -3.03 15.87 15.50
C ASP A 210 -3.86 16.85 14.67
N GLN A 211 -3.90 18.12 15.08
CA GLN A 211 -4.57 19.19 14.32
C GLN A 211 -4.00 19.39 12.91
N SER A 212 -2.76 18.95 12.67
CA SER A 212 -2.09 18.90 11.37
C SER A 212 -1.88 17.45 10.90
N GLY A 213 -2.48 16.46 11.57
CA GLY A 213 -2.41 15.05 11.25
C GLY A 213 -3.30 14.65 10.08
N ILE A 214 -3.17 13.41 9.62
CA ILE A 214 -3.87 12.95 8.41
C ILE A 214 -5.40 13.11 8.52
N ALA A 215 -5.99 12.92 9.69
CA ALA A 215 -7.42 13.11 9.88
C ALA A 215 -7.83 14.57 9.63
N ALA A 216 -7.13 15.51 10.25
CA ALA A 216 -7.45 16.94 10.13
C ALA A 216 -7.24 17.46 8.70
N VAL A 217 -6.09 17.18 8.07
CA VAL A 217 -5.83 17.64 6.69
C VAL A 217 -6.76 17.00 5.67
N SER A 218 -7.26 15.79 5.94
CA SER A 218 -8.27 15.14 5.11
C SER A 218 -9.65 15.80 5.23
N TYR A 219 -9.91 16.56 6.31
CA TYR A 219 -11.17 17.29 6.52
C TYR A 219 -11.12 18.75 6.05
N THR A 220 -9.94 19.33 5.76
CA THR A 220 -9.83 20.74 5.40
C THR A 220 -10.43 21.02 4.02
N HIS A 221 -11.39 21.93 3.95
CA HIS A 221 -11.86 22.53 2.70
C HIS A 221 -10.78 23.49 2.17
N LEU A 222 -10.12 23.10 1.09
CA LEU A 222 -9.47 24.08 0.22
C LEU A 222 -10.58 24.83 -0.53
N THR A 223 -11.14 25.85 0.08
CA THR A 223 -11.88 26.87 -0.66
C THR A 223 -10.84 27.69 -1.41
N LEU A 224 -10.57 27.30 -2.67
CA LEU A 224 -9.91 28.23 -3.58
C LEU A 224 -10.82 29.46 -3.66
N PRO A 225 -10.29 30.70 -3.47
CA PRO A 225 -11.09 31.89 -3.68
C PRO A 225 -11.59 31.85 -5.11
N THR A 226 -12.92 31.71 -5.26
CA THR A 226 -13.59 31.95 -6.55
C THR A 226 -13.30 33.41 -6.88
N LYS A 227 -12.45 33.63 -7.90
CA LYS A 227 -12.35 34.97 -8.50
C LYS A 227 -13.75 35.35 -8.98
N ALA A 228 -14.33 36.35 -8.33
CA ALA A 228 -15.47 37.09 -8.85
C ALA A 228 -15.08 37.78 -10.16
#